data_12d31ab9ffc80bf00d58982aaeb80564
#
_entry.id   12d31ab9ffc80bf00d58982aaeb80564
#
_cell.length_a   1.000
_cell.length_b   1.000
_cell.length_c   1.000
_cell.angle_alpha   90.00
_cell.angle_beta   90.00
_cell.angle_gamma   90.00
#
_symmetry.space_group_name_H-M   'P 1'
#
loop_
_entity.id
_entity.type
_entity.pdbx_description
1 polymer ?
#
loop_
_entity_poly.entity_id
_entity_poly.type
_entity_poly.pdbx_seq_one_letter_code
_entity_poly.pdbx_strand_id
1 'polypeptide(L)'
;MYAASLVKELKNKEMIYITAIETYPNNAEPYCNAGAVAIEKGNHKHAKHLLNQAIEIDDLLSEAYNNLGIIAIIENDYESAASLFKQAKELGLNTNYNEGVVNIYKGNYDKAIKLMTKDNPNCDYNVALAQTLDKKYTIAEETVKCLEENGKTLYLQAVIAARTKDIEKSLKHLAKAIKKDNKIKNIAKNDMEFANMHDMPEFVALIE
;
A
#
# COMPACT_ATOMS: atom_id res chain seq x y z
N MET A 1 -0.98 -21.91 7.39
CA MET A 1 -1.45 -22.50 6.10
C MET A 1 -1.48 -21.47 4.97
N TYR A 2 -2.12 -20.32 5.11
CA TYR A 2 -2.22 -19.29 4.05
C TYR A 2 -0.86 -18.81 3.50
N ALA A 3 0.08 -18.43 4.36
CA ALA A 3 1.41 -17.98 3.93
C ALA A 3 2.19 -19.04 3.13
N ALA A 4 2.12 -20.29 3.51
CA ALA A 4 2.78 -21.39 2.78
C ALA A 4 2.14 -21.65 1.41
N SER A 5 0.82 -21.48 1.30
CA SER A 5 0.10 -21.56 0.01
C SER A 5 0.49 -20.42 -0.92
N LEU A 6 0.56 -19.18 -0.40
CA LEU A 6 0.98 -18.01 -1.18
C LEU A 6 2.42 -18.15 -1.68
N VAL A 7 3.36 -18.58 -0.84
CA VAL A 7 4.75 -18.81 -1.25
C VAL A 7 4.84 -19.86 -2.38
N LYS A 8 4.05 -20.93 -2.29
CA LYS A 8 3.99 -21.96 -3.34
C LYS A 8 3.42 -21.42 -4.65
N GLU A 9 2.38 -20.59 -4.56
CA GLU A 9 1.76 -19.96 -5.74
C GLU A 9 2.74 -19.02 -6.44
N LEU A 10 3.43 -18.14 -5.71
CA LEU A 10 4.43 -17.22 -6.25
C LEU A 10 5.59 -17.97 -6.89
N LYS A 11 6.04 -19.10 -6.29
CA LYS A 11 7.09 -19.94 -6.89
C LYS A 11 6.63 -20.57 -8.20
N ASN A 12 5.39 -21.01 -8.30
CA ASN A 12 4.83 -21.57 -9.53
C ASN A 12 4.73 -20.50 -10.63
N LYS A 13 4.23 -19.30 -10.31
CA LYS A 13 4.18 -18.17 -11.24
C LYS A 13 5.57 -17.82 -11.77
N GLU A 14 6.55 -17.72 -10.87
CA GLU A 14 7.95 -17.44 -11.25
C GLU A 14 8.48 -18.47 -12.25
N MET A 15 8.29 -19.77 -11.98
CA MET A 15 8.73 -20.84 -12.91
C MET A 15 8.08 -20.71 -14.28
N ILE A 16 6.79 -20.41 -14.34
CA ILE A 16 6.07 -20.22 -15.61
C ILE A 16 6.70 -19.08 -16.41
N TYR A 17 6.96 -17.93 -15.78
CA TYR A 17 7.52 -16.78 -16.48
C TYR A 17 8.99 -16.99 -16.88
N ILE A 18 9.80 -17.67 -16.04
CA ILE A 18 11.17 -18.05 -16.42
C ILE A 18 11.16 -18.95 -17.66
N THR A 19 10.30 -19.98 -17.70
CA THR A 19 10.16 -20.86 -18.87
C THR A 19 9.71 -20.08 -20.11
N ALA A 20 8.79 -19.11 -19.94
CA ALA A 20 8.36 -18.25 -21.04
C ALA A 20 9.49 -17.35 -21.57
N ILE A 21 10.32 -16.80 -20.70
CA ILE A 21 11.51 -16.01 -21.06
C ILE A 21 12.51 -16.87 -21.85
N GLU A 22 12.78 -18.09 -21.37
CA GLU A 22 13.69 -19.03 -22.06
C GLU A 22 13.18 -19.42 -23.45
N THR A 23 11.86 -19.58 -23.58
CA THR A 23 11.22 -20.00 -24.84
C THR A 23 11.07 -18.83 -25.82
N TYR A 24 10.76 -17.63 -25.32
CA TYR A 24 10.47 -16.43 -26.10
C TYR A 24 11.25 -15.22 -25.57
N PRO A 25 12.58 -15.17 -25.70
CA PRO A 25 13.42 -14.15 -25.07
C PRO A 25 13.18 -12.72 -25.60
N ASN A 26 12.53 -12.57 -26.75
CA ASN A 26 12.19 -11.27 -27.33
C ASN A 26 10.72 -10.85 -27.05
N ASN A 27 10.04 -11.50 -26.11
CA ASN A 27 8.71 -11.09 -25.63
C ASN A 27 8.85 -10.35 -24.29
N ALA A 28 8.40 -9.10 -24.23
CA ALA A 28 8.50 -8.23 -23.05
C ALA A 28 7.59 -8.68 -21.89
N GLU A 29 6.39 -9.22 -22.19
CA GLU A 29 5.38 -9.56 -21.18
C GLU A 29 5.87 -10.55 -20.11
N PRO A 30 6.55 -11.68 -20.45
CA PRO A 30 7.09 -12.58 -19.44
C PRO A 30 8.08 -11.92 -18.47
N TYR A 31 8.92 -11.00 -18.95
CA TYR A 31 9.83 -10.25 -18.10
C TYR A 31 9.08 -9.32 -17.15
N CYS A 32 8.08 -8.60 -17.64
CA CYS A 32 7.23 -7.72 -16.83
C CYS A 32 6.50 -8.51 -15.75
N ASN A 33 5.90 -9.64 -16.09
CA ASN A 33 5.18 -10.51 -15.16
C ASN A 33 6.11 -11.15 -14.12
N ALA A 34 7.31 -11.60 -14.52
CA ALA A 34 8.34 -12.07 -13.59
C ALA A 34 8.79 -10.95 -12.65
N GLY A 35 8.93 -9.72 -13.15
CA GLY A 35 9.20 -8.53 -12.37
C GLY A 35 8.13 -8.26 -11.31
N ALA A 36 6.85 -8.37 -11.67
CA ALA A 36 5.73 -8.23 -10.72
C ALA A 36 5.79 -9.30 -9.60
N VAL A 37 6.05 -10.56 -9.94
CA VAL A 37 6.25 -11.64 -8.96
C VAL A 37 7.45 -11.35 -8.05
N ALA A 38 8.54 -10.81 -8.58
CA ALA A 38 9.71 -10.44 -7.80
C ALA A 38 9.40 -9.29 -6.81
N ILE A 39 8.53 -8.33 -7.17
CA ILE A 39 8.02 -7.29 -6.25
C ILE A 39 7.25 -7.95 -5.09
N GLU A 40 6.31 -8.84 -5.39
CA GLU A 40 5.51 -9.54 -4.37
C GLU A 40 6.38 -10.38 -3.42
N LYS A 41 7.51 -10.90 -3.90
CA LYS A 41 8.52 -11.62 -3.10
C LYS A 41 9.46 -10.69 -2.31
N GLY A 42 9.36 -9.37 -2.50
CA GLY A 42 10.26 -8.38 -1.89
C GLY A 42 11.65 -8.30 -2.52
N ASN A 43 11.89 -8.93 -3.67
CA ASN A 43 13.18 -8.87 -4.37
C ASN A 43 13.20 -7.71 -5.38
N HIS A 44 13.20 -6.49 -4.88
CA HIS A 44 13.05 -5.27 -5.68
C HIS A 44 14.20 -5.07 -6.67
N LYS A 45 15.44 -5.48 -6.30
CA LYS A 45 16.59 -5.37 -7.21
C LYS A 45 16.41 -6.27 -8.45
N HIS A 46 15.99 -7.51 -8.25
CA HIS A 46 15.73 -8.43 -9.35
C HIS A 46 14.52 -7.99 -10.19
N ALA A 47 13.47 -7.49 -9.53
CA ALA A 47 12.32 -6.92 -10.21
C ALA A 47 12.69 -5.76 -11.15
N LYS A 48 13.50 -4.80 -10.68
CA LYS A 48 14.00 -3.71 -11.53
C LYS A 48 14.75 -4.21 -12.76
N HIS A 49 15.60 -5.22 -12.59
CA HIS A 49 16.34 -5.79 -13.70
C HIS A 49 15.41 -6.37 -14.76
N LEU A 50 14.43 -7.18 -14.35
CA LEU A 50 13.46 -7.79 -15.25
C LEU A 50 12.58 -6.75 -15.95
N LEU A 51 12.11 -5.74 -15.22
CA LEU A 51 11.28 -4.68 -15.76
C LEU A 51 12.02 -3.81 -16.77
N ASN A 52 13.31 -3.52 -16.54
CA ASN A 52 14.13 -2.80 -17.50
C ASN A 52 14.37 -3.64 -18.77
N GLN A 53 14.58 -4.95 -18.65
CA GLN A 53 14.65 -5.84 -19.82
C GLN A 53 13.33 -5.84 -20.61
N ALA A 54 12.18 -5.82 -19.91
CA ALA A 54 10.89 -5.70 -20.58
C ALA A 54 10.79 -4.40 -21.40
N ILE A 55 11.22 -3.27 -20.83
CA ILE A 55 11.21 -1.97 -21.52
C ILE A 55 12.22 -1.92 -22.68
N GLU A 56 13.39 -2.56 -22.54
CA GLU A 56 14.36 -2.68 -23.64
C GLU A 56 13.80 -3.46 -24.84
N ILE A 57 12.91 -4.43 -24.60
CA ILE A 57 12.25 -5.22 -25.65
C ILE A 57 11.04 -4.47 -26.21
N ASP A 58 10.22 -3.85 -25.34
CA ASP A 58 9.02 -3.09 -25.71
C ASP A 58 8.89 -1.85 -24.79
N ASP A 59 9.27 -0.71 -25.30
CA ASP A 59 9.22 0.57 -24.59
C ASP A 59 7.79 1.15 -24.46
N LEU A 60 6.79 0.50 -25.09
CA LEU A 60 5.37 0.86 -24.97
C LEU A 60 4.63 0.03 -23.91
N LEU A 61 5.31 -0.91 -23.25
CA LEU A 61 4.69 -1.77 -22.21
C LEU A 61 4.42 -0.97 -20.94
N SER A 62 3.25 -0.38 -20.83
CA SER A 62 2.80 0.50 -19.75
C SER A 62 2.90 -0.11 -18.35
N GLU A 63 2.64 -1.42 -18.23
CA GLU A 63 2.72 -2.19 -16.98
C GLU A 63 4.13 -2.23 -16.39
N ALA A 64 5.16 -2.23 -17.24
CA ALA A 64 6.54 -2.23 -16.78
C ALA A 64 6.89 -0.90 -16.07
N TYR A 65 6.49 0.23 -16.63
CA TYR A 65 6.65 1.54 -15.98
C TYR A 65 5.84 1.65 -14.68
N ASN A 66 4.59 1.14 -14.67
CA ASN A 66 3.79 1.10 -13.47
C ASN A 66 4.46 0.28 -12.35
N ASN A 67 5.00 -0.88 -12.67
CA ASN A 67 5.67 -1.74 -11.70
C ASN A 67 6.99 -1.12 -11.18
N LEU A 68 7.75 -0.42 -12.04
CA LEU A 68 8.89 0.38 -11.60
C LEU A 68 8.47 1.52 -10.67
N GLY A 69 7.34 2.18 -10.95
CA GLY A 69 6.75 3.20 -10.09
C GLY A 69 6.38 2.66 -8.70
N ILE A 70 5.83 1.45 -8.62
CA ILE A 70 5.56 0.77 -7.33
C ILE A 70 6.86 0.54 -6.56
N ILE A 71 7.94 0.08 -7.22
CA ILE A 71 9.24 -0.10 -6.57
C ILE A 71 9.77 1.25 -6.07
N ALA A 72 9.64 2.32 -6.84
CA ALA A 72 10.08 3.65 -6.43
C ALA A 72 9.34 4.14 -5.17
N ILE A 73 8.01 3.85 -5.03
CA ILE A 73 7.28 4.11 -3.77
C ILE A 73 7.92 3.34 -2.60
N ILE A 74 8.23 2.06 -2.77
CA ILE A 74 8.82 1.21 -1.73
C ILE A 74 10.19 1.74 -1.30
N GLU A 75 10.94 2.33 -2.22
CA GLU A 75 12.25 2.96 -1.98
C GLU A 75 12.13 4.42 -1.48
N ASN A 76 10.91 4.92 -1.30
CA ASN A 76 10.59 6.31 -0.90
C ASN A 76 11.03 7.36 -1.93
N ASP A 77 11.26 6.97 -3.18
CA ASP A 77 11.53 7.88 -4.30
C ASP A 77 10.21 8.27 -4.99
N TYR A 78 9.50 9.20 -4.36
CA TYR A 78 8.17 9.63 -4.81
C TYR A 78 8.21 10.48 -6.09
N GLU A 79 9.34 11.09 -6.41
CA GLU A 79 9.51 11.85 -7.66
C GLU A 79 9.63 10.89 -8.85
N SER A 80 10.51 9.90 -8.75
CA SER A 80 10.62 8.86 -9.78
C SER A 80 9.30 8.09 -9.93
N ALA A 81 8.62 7.76 -8.82
CA ALA A 81 7.32 7.09 -8.87
C ALA A 81 6.29 7.92 -9.66
N ALA A 82 6.19 9.22 -9.39
CA ALA A 82 5.28 10.10 -10.10
C ALA A 82 5.57 10.16 -11.62
N SER A 83 6.85 10.23 -12.00
CA SER A 83 7.28 10.23 -13.39
C SER A 83 6.93 8.94 -14.11
N LEU A 84 7.19 7.79 -13.46
CA LEU A 84 6.93 6.46 -14.02
C LEU A 84 5.42 6.20 -14.18
N PHE A 85 4.59 6.58 -13.21
CA PHE A 85 3.13 6.47 -13.36
C PHE A 85 2.59 7.39 -14.45
N LYS A 86 3.19 8.58 -14.62
CA LYS A 86 2.83 9.47 -15.74
C LYS A 86 3.16 8.81 -17.08
N GLN A 87 4.33 8.18 -17.24
CA GLN A 87 4.68 7.44 -18.45
C GLN A 87 3.69 6.30 -18.72
N ALA A 88 3.41 5.47 -17.71
CA ALA A 88 2.43 4.39 -17.84
C ALA A 88 1.05 4.90 -18.27
N LYS A 89 0.63 6.06 -17.75
CA LYS A 89 -0.63 6.72 -18.12
C LYS A 89 -0.64 7.26 -19.55
N GLU A 90 0.45 7.84 -20.00
CA GLU A 90 0.61 8.31 -21.39
C GLU A 90 0.55 7.15 -22.38
N LEU A 91 0.94 5.94 -21.96
CA LEU A 91 0.82 4.68 -22.70
C LEU A 91 -0.56 4.00 -22.51
N GLY A 92 -1.52 4.66 -21.86
CA GLY A 92 -2.92 4.21 -21.77
C GLY A 92 -3.30 3.47 -20.49
N LEU A 93 -2.36 3.21 -19.56
CA LEU A 93 -2.69 2.55 -18.29
C LEU A 93 -3.37 3.52 -17.32
N ASN A 94 -4.41 3.06 -16.65
CA ASN A 94 -5.01 3.85 -15.55
C ASN A 94 -4.14 3.76 -14.29
N THR A 95 -3.44 4.82 -13.96
CA THR A 95 -2.56 4.94 -12.79
C THR A 95 -3.13 5.84 -11.69
N ASN A 96 -4.40 6.26 -11.78
CA ASN A 96 -5.00 7.21 -10.84
C ASN A 96 -4.81 6.78 -9.38
N TYR A 97 -4.98 5.50 -9.08
CA TYR A 97 -4.81 4.98 -7.72
C TYR A 97 -3.36 5.12 -7.23
N ASN A 98 -2.39 4.70 -8.03
CA ASN A 98 -0.96 4.77 -7.67
C ASN A 98 -0.47 6.22 -7.58
N GLU A 99 -0.92 7.10 -8.49
CA GLU A 99 -0.68 8.54 -8.38
C GLU A 99 -1.28 9.11 -7.09
N GLY A 100 -2.47 8.63 -6.68
CA GLY A 100 -3.10 8.97 -5.40
C GLY A 100 -2.24 8.57 -4.21
N VAL A 101 -1.70 7.34 -4.20
CA VAL A 101 -0.78 6.87 -3.15
C VAL A 101 0.47 7.76 -3.06
N VAL A 102 1.09 8.11 -4.19
CA VAL A 102 2.22 9.06 -4.22
C VAL A 102 1.83 10.41 -3.61
N ASN A 103 0.62 10.91 -3.91
CA ASN A 103 0.16 12.18 -3.36
C ASN A 103 -0.09 12.12 -1.84
N ILE A 104 -0.42 10.96 -1.25
CA ILE A 104 -0.47 10.79 0.22
C ILE A 104 0.92 11.05 0.81
N TYR A 105 1.97 10.39 0.28
CA TYR A 105 3.33 10.56 0.78
C TYR A 105 3.88 11.99 0.59
N LYS A 106 3.41 12.70 -0.44
CA LYS A 106 3.73 14.12 -0.66
C LYS A 106 2.90 15.10 0.17
N GLY A 107 1.96 14.62 1.00
CA GLY A 107 1.08 15.46 1.80
C GLY A 107 -0.06 16.14 1.02
N ASN A 108 -0.27 15.78 -0.23
CA ASN A 108 -1.32 16.32 -1.09
C ASN A 108 -2.63 15.52 -0.95
N TYR A 109 -3.19 15.46 0.24
CA TYR A 109 -4.26 14.53 0.59
C TYR A 109 -5.55 14.73 -0.20
N ASP A 110 -5.99 15.99 -0.42
CA ASP A 110 -7.18 16.28 -1.22
C ASP A 110 -7.04 15.79 -2.66
N LYS A 111 -5.86 15.97 -3.27
CA LYS A 111 -5.57 15.45 -4.61
C LYS A 111 -5.52 13.92 -4.62
N ALA A 112 -4.95 13.30 -3.59
CA ALA A 112 -4.91 11.85 -3.44
C ALA A 112 -6.32 11.26 -3.40
N ILE A 113 -7.20 11.81 -2.56
CA ILE A 113 -8.61 11.38 -2.44
C ILE A 113 -9.30 11.46 -3.80
N LYS A 114 -9.20 12.62 -4.50
CA LYS A 114 -9.83 12.82 -5.82
C LYS A 114 -9.35 11.81 -6.86
N LEU A 115 -8.06 11.49 -6.89
CA LEU A 115 -7.51 10.52 -7.82
C LEU A 115 -8.00 9.11 -7.53
N MET A 116 -7.92 8.66 -6.27
CA MET A 116 -8.27 7.29 -5.87
C MET A 116 -9.78 7.03 -5.96
N THR A 117 -10.61 8.03 -5.71
CA THR A 117 -12.08 7.87 -5.76
C THR A 117 -12.67 8.09 -7.14
N LYS A 118 -11.87 8.49 -8.14
CA LYS A 118 -12.36 8.74 -9.50
C LYS A 118 -12.94 7.50 -10.16
N ASP A 119 -12.27 6.37 -9.99
CA ASP A 119 -12.63 5.11 -10.64
C ASP A 119 -13.31 4.12 -9.68
N ASN A 120 -13.08 4.29 -8.38
CA ASN A 120 -13.68 3.46 -7.34
C ASN A 120 -14.02 4.33 -6.12
N PRO A 121 -15.22 4.92 -6.06
CA PRO A 121 -15.60 5.86 -4.99
C PRO A 121 -15.81 5.20 -3.63
N ASN A 122 -15.71 3.86 -3.54
CA ASN A 122 -16.08 3.12 -2.34
C ASN A 122 -14.87 2.74 -1.48
N CYS A 123 -15.17 2.31 -0.30
CA CYS A 123 -14.40 1.74 0.79
C CYS A 123 -12.97 1.29 0.43
N ASP A 124 -12.01 2.18 0.56
CA ASP A 124 -10.59 1.88 0.39
C ASP A 124 -9.78 2.39 1.59
N TYR A 125 -8.80 1.61 2.03
CA TYR A 125 -7.97 1.93 3.19
C TYR A 125 -7.14 3.19 2.97
N ASN A 126 -6.53 3.36 1.80
CA ASN A 126 -5.69 4.52 1.50
C ASN A 126 -6.54 5.80 1.35
N VAL A 127 -7.79 5.67 0.87
CA VAL A 127 -8.76 6.78 0.87
C VAL A 127 -9.08 7.20 2.31
N ALA A 128 -9.42 6.25 3.19
CA ALA A 128 -9.70 6.53 4.61
C ALA A 128 -8.48 7.14 5.31
N LEU A 129 -7.27 6.64 5.01
CA LEU A 129 -6.02 7.19 5.52
C LEU A 129 -5.82 8.64 5.05
N ALA A 130 -5.96 8.91 3.76
CA ALA A 130 -5.84 10.26 3.19
C ALA A 130 -6.85 11.23 3.80
N GLN A 131 -8.11 10.80 3.98
CA GLN A 131 -9.15 11.58 4.64
C GLN A 131 -8.79 11.87 6.11
N THR A 132 -8.20 10.90 6.83
CA THR A 132 -7.73 11.08 8.21
C THR A 132 -6.60 12.10 8.28
N LEU A 133 -5.64 12.02 7.37
CA LEU A 133 -4.52 12.96 7.28
C LEU A 133 -4.97 14.36 6.87
N ASP A 134 -6.02 14.45 6.04
CA ASP A 134 -6.68 15.70 5.63
C ASP A 134 -7.66 16.25 6.68
N LYS A 135 -7.72 15.63 7.86
CA LYS A 135 -8.59 16.01 9.00
C LYS A 135 -10.10 15.88 8.70
N LYS A 136 -10.49 15.14 7.69
CA LYS A 136 -11.88 14.84 7.32
C LYS A 136 -12.39 13.63 8.12
N TYR A 137 -12.35 13.73 9.46
CA TYR A 137 -12.54 12.57 10.36
C TYR A 137 -13.88 11.88 10.23
N THR A 138 -14.97 12.64 10.07
CA THR A 138 -16.32 12.06 9.91
C THR A 138 -16.42 11.18 8.67
N ILE A 139 -15.90 11.67 7.54
CA ILE A 139 -15.89 10.91 6.28
C ILE A 139 -14.94 9.72 6.37
N ALA A 140 -13.77 9.90 7.01
CA ALA A 140 -12.83 8.81 7.25
C ALA A 140 -13.43 7.68 8.10
N GLU A 141 -14.21 8.02 9.15
CA GLU A 141 -14.93 7.04 9.95
C GLU A 141 -15.96 6.24 9.12
N GLU A 142 -16.69 6.91 8.24
CA GLU A 142 -17.65 6.26 7.35
C GLU A 142 -16.94 5.33 6.36
N THR A 143 -15.84 5.80 5.76
CA THR A 143 -15.05 5.02 4.82
C THR A 143 -14.43 3.79 5.47
N VAL A 144 -13.88 3.92 6.70
CA VAL A 144 -13.24 2.78 7.36
C VAL A 144 -14.24 1.75 7.88
N LYS A 145 -15.48 2.15 8.22
CA LYS A 145 -16.53 1.22 8.68
C LYS A 145 -17.00 0.23 7.62
N CYS A 146 -16.86 0.56 6.35
CA CYS A 146 -17.23 -0.34 5.27
C CYS A 146 -16.09 -1.30 4.86
N LEU A 147 -14.89 -1.15 5.43
CA LEU A 147 -13.77 -2.06 5.21
C LEU A 147 -13.89 -3.31 6.08
N GLU A 148 -13.26 -4.39 5.62
CA GLU A 148 -13.13 -5.59 6.45
C GLU A 148 -12.37 -5.28 7.75
N GLU A 149 -12.90 -5.76 8.88
CA GLU A 149 -12.30 -5.59 10.19
C GLU A 149 -11.03 -6.45 10.34
N ASN A 150 -9.88 -5.81 10.27
CA ASN A 150 -8.56 -6.41 10.50
C ASN A 150 -7.69 -5.50 11.36
N GLY A 151 -6.47 -5.92 11.67
CA GLY A 151 -5.56 -5.14 12.52
C GLY A 151 -5.31 -3.72 12.01
N LYS A 152 -5.12 -3.55 10.68
CA LYS A 152 -4.85 -2.24 10.08
C LYS A 152 -6.05 -1.29 10.12
N THR A 153 -7.24 -1.81 9.78
CA THR A 153 -8.47 -1.00 9.79
C THR A 153 -8.86 -0.58 11.20
N LEU A 154 -8.73 -1.46 12.18
CA LEU A 154 -8.95 -1.15 13.60
C LEU A 154 -7.92 -0.15 14.12
N TYR A 155 -6.66 -0.26 13.69
CA TYR A 155 -5.64 0.71 14.06
C TYR A 155 -5.95 2.10 13.52
N LEU A 156 -6.37 2.21 12.25
CA LEU A 156 -6.79 3.50 11.68
C LEU A 156 -8.00 4.08 12.42
N GLN A 157 -8.96 3.25 12.84
CA GLN A 157 -10.09 3.69 13.68
C GLN A 157 -9.61 4.23 15.04
N ALA A 158 -8.59 3.59 15.65
CA ALA A 158 -7.99 4.09 16.89
C ALA A 158 -7.32 5.45 16.68
N VAL A 159 -6.58 5.64 15.59
CA VAL A 159 -5.96 6.92 15.22
C VAL A 159 -7.01 8.01 15.00
N ILE A 160 -8.08 7.73 14.25
CA ILE A 160 -9.17 8.69 14.04
C ILE A 160 -9.78 9.12 15.38
N ALA A 161 -10.06 8.16 16.27
CA ALA A 161 -10.60 8.44 17.59
C ALA A 161 -9.64 9.26 18.45
N ALA A 162 -8.32 8.98 18.42
CA ALA A 162 -7.30 9.78 19.11
C ALA A 162 -7.27 11.23 18.60
N ARG A 163 -7.31 11.43 17.29
CA ARG A 163 -7.33 12.77 16.66
C ARG A 163 -8.62 13.56 16.96
N THR A 164 -9.73 12.86 17.16
CA THR A 164 -11.01 13.47 17.59
C THR A 164 -11.13 13.58 19.11
N LYS A 165 -10.09 13.21 19.87
CA LYS A 165 -10.01 13.24 21.35
C LYS A 165 -10.99 12.30 22.05
N ASP A 166 -11.50 11.31 21.37
CA ASP A 166 -12.32 10.23 21.94
C ASP A 166 -11.39 9.11 22.44
N ILE A 167 -10.83 9.31 23.63
CA ILE A 167 -9.81 8.44 24.24
C ILE A 167 -10.37 7.04 24.47
N GLU A 168 -11.59 6.91 24.98
CA GLU A 168 -12.21 5.62 25.28
C GLU A 168 -12.35 4.78 23.99
N LYS A 169 -12.89 5.41 22.94
CA LYS A 169 -13.04 4.77 21.62
C LYS A 169 -11.68 4.40 21.02
N SER A 170 -10.68 5.27 21.18
CA SER A 170 -9.31 5.02 20.71
C SER A 170 -8.73 3.76 21.36
N LEU A 171 -8.73 3.69 22.69
CA LEU A 171 -8.24 2.53 23.45
C LEU A 171 -8.98 1.25 23.09
N LYS A 172 -10.30 1.32 22.93
CA LYS A 172 -11.12 0.17 22.53
C LYS A 172 -10.74 -0.38 21.14
N HIS A 173 -10.54 0.50 20.16
CA HIS A 173 -10.13 0.07 18.82
C HIS A 173 -8.70 -0.43 18.82
N LEU A 174 -7.78 0.22 19.55
CA LEU A 174 -6.39 -0.21 19.68
C LEU A 174 -6.29 -1.61 20.31
N ALA A 175 -7.03 -1.88 21.38
CA ALA A 175 -7.08 -3.19 22.02
C ALA A 175 -7.51 -4.28 21.02
N LYS A 176 -8.55 -4.01 20.22
CA LYS A 176 -8.99 -4.94 19.19
C LYS A 176 -7.94 -5.13 18.09
N ALA A 177 -7.28 -4.04 17.66
CA ALA A 177 -6.23 -4.08 16.65
C ALA A 177 -5.06 -4.98 17.09
N ILE A 178 -4.59 -4.80 18.32
CA ILE A 178 -3.52 -5.61 18.93
C ILE A 178 -3.93 -7.08 19.03
N LYS A 179 -5.18 -7.36 19.38
CA LYS A 179 -5.70 -8.74 19.42
C LYS A 179 -5.69 -9.41 18.04
N LYS A 180 -5.89 -8.65 16.96
CA LYS A 180 -5.83 -9.16 15.58
C LYS A 180 -4.40 -9.29 15.06
N ASP A 181 -3.52 -8.36 15.43
CA ASP A 181 -2.10 -8.36 15.05
C ASP A 181 -1.24 -7.79 16.19
N ASN A 182 -0.52 -8.68 16.88
CA ASN A 182 0.30 -8.30 18.04
C ASN A 182 1.47 -7.35 17.69
N LYS A 183 1.87 -7.25 16.41
CA LYS A 183 2.90 -6.30 15.96
C LYS A 183 2.47 -4.84 16.18
N ILE A 184 1.17 -4.59 16.21
CA ILE A 184 0.58 -3.26 16.45
C ILE A 184 0.97 -2.69 17.82
N LYS A 185 1.25 -3.52 18.84
CA LYS A 185 1.79 -3.07 20.12
C LYS A 185 3.02 -2.17 19.96
N ASN A 186 4.00 -2.68 19.22
CA ASN A 186 5.26 -1.96 19.01
C ASN A 186 5.07 -0.71 18.12
N ILE A 187 4.12 -0.75 17.20
CA ILE A 187 3.78 0.42 16.38
C ILE A 187 3.15 1.49 17.27
N ALA A 188 2.10 1.16 18.02
CA ALA A 188 1.37 2.09 18.88
C ALA A 188 2.25 2.73 19.97
N LYS A 189 3.19 1.94 20.52
CA LYS A 189 4.13 2.43 21.55
C LYS A 189 4.97 3.62 21.08
N ASN A 190 5.26 3.71 19.78
CA ASN A 190 6.13 4.72 19.20
C ASN A 190 5.36 5.72 18.32
N ASP A 191 4.05 5.56 18.20
CA ASP A 191 3.25 6.42 17.34
C ASP A 191 2.82 7.69 18.07
N MET A 192 3.20 8.85 17.53
CA MET A 192 2.88 10.16 18.06
C MET A 192 1.37 10.45 18.07
N GLU A 193 0.57 9.71 17.34
CA GLU A 193 -0.90 9.81 17.37
C GLU A 193 -1.48 9.49 18.75
N PHE A 194 -0.77 8.70 19.55
CA PHE A 194 -1.15 8.31 20.92
C PHE A 194 -0.34 9.00 22.01
N ALA A 195 0.48 10.02 21.67
CA ALA A 195 1.38 10.68 22.62
C ALA A 195 0.67 11.20 23.89
N ASN A 196 -0.57 11.68 23.74
CA ASN A 196 -1.39 12.15 24.87
C ASN A 196 -1.97 11.03 25.75
N MET A 197 -1.77 9.77 25.38
CA MET A 197 -2.22 8.58 26.12
C MET A 197 -1.06 7.78 26.71
N HIS A 198 0.19 8.11 26.40
CA HIS A 198 1.35 7.31 26.81
C HIS A 198 1.48 7.14 28.34
N ASP A 199 1.03 8.10 29.13
CA ASP A 199 1.07 8.06 30.60
C ASP A 199 -0.22 7.49 31.22
N MET A 200 -1.19 7.08 30.42
CA MET A 200 -2.45 6.51 30.88
C MET A 200 -2.29 5.03 31.23
N PRO A 201 -2.70 4.58 32.43
CA PRO A 201 -2.56 3.17 32.84
C PRO A 201 -3.19 2.20 31.85
N GLU A 202 -4.34 2.55 31.26
CA GLU A 202 -5.06 1.73 30.29
C GLU A 202 -4.27 1.57 28.99
N PHE A 203 -3.60 2.61 28.52
CA PHE A 203 -2.74 2.54 27.33
C PHE A 203 -1.48 1.72 27.62
N VAL A 204 -0.81 1.98 28.74
CA VAL A 204 0.38 1.25 29.17
C VAL A 204 0.08 -0.24 29.24
N ALA A 205 -1.04 -0.65 29.84
CA ALA A 205 -1.45 -2.03 29.91
C ALA A 205 -1.70 -2.72 28.54
N LEU A 206 -2.01 -1.94 27.52
CA LEU A 206 -2.21 -2.45 26.16
C LEU A 206 -0.88 -2.71 25.41
N ILE A 207 0.16 -1.90 25.71
CA ILE A 207 1.43 -1.92 24.98
C ILE A 207 2.58 -2.63 25.71
N GLU A 208 2.39 -3.06 26.95
CA GLU A 208 3.28 -3.95 27.71
C GLU A 208 3.03 -5.44 27.38
#